data_ec6964ee6c3656b84b5176c5b7e52597
#
_entry.id   ec6964ee6c3656b84b5176c5b7e52597
#
_cell.length_a   1.000
_cell.length_b   1.000
_cell.length_c   1.000
_cell.angle_alpha   90.00
_cell.angle_beta   90.00
_cell.angle_gamma   90.00
#
_symmetry.space_group_name_H-M   'P 1'
#
loop_
_entity.id
_entity.type
_entity.pdbx_description
1 polymer ?
#
loop_
_entity_poly.entity_id
_entity_poly.type
_entity_poly.pdbx_seq_one_letter_code
_entity_poly.pdbx_strand_id
1 'polypeptide(L)'
;MKKSNLLVVKKLNLSISGISILNNISFKLKKNEILGFVGESGSGKSITAFSIINLFNSKKIKKSGHVFFNGKRIDSLKNKDFEKIRGSEISIIFQEPMNSLNPSMKCGRQVLEIILKHTVLTNLKAKKRVLDLFKMVKLNSPETVYNKYPHELSGGQQQRIMIGIAIACNPKILI
;
A
#
# COMPACT_ATOMS: atom_id res chain seq x y z
N MET A 1 29.52 4.03 -3.26
CA MET A 1 28.61 2.86 -3.32
C MET A 1 27.47 3.15 -4.30
N LYS A 2 27.32 2.36 -5.39
CA LYS A 2 26.17 2.51 -6.30
C LYS A 2 24.88 2.16 -5.52
N LYS A 3 23.98 3.13 -5.31
CA LYS A 3 22.65 2.85 -4.72
C LYS A 3 21.92 1.85 -5.61
N SER A 4 21.67 0.66 -5.13
CA SER A 4 20.92 -0.35 -5.88
C SER A 4 19.47 0.11 -6.07
N ASN A 5 18.89 -0.19 -7.23
CA ASN A 5 17.49 0.11 -7.50
C ASN A 5 16.61 -0.77 -6.60
N LEU A 6 15.69 -0.15 -5.88
CA LEU A 6 14.71 -0.83 -5.03
C LEU A 6 13.53 -1.34 -5.87
N LEU A 7 13.04 -0.51 -6.81
CA LEU A 7 12.00 -0.85 -7.76
C LEU A 7 12.48 -0.56 -9.17
N VAL A 8 12.20 -1.46 -10.11
CA VAL A 8 12.44 -1.25 -11.54
C VAL A 8 11.21 -1.70 -12.30
N VAL A 9 10.61 -0.79 -13.04
CA VAL A 9 9.50 -1.07 -13.96
C VAL A 9 10.05 -0.96 -15.38
N LYS A 10 9.77 -1.96 -16.22
CA LYS A 10 10.25 -2.04 -17.61
C LYS A 10 9.09 -2.31 -18.54
N LYS A 11 8.86 -1.41 -19.49
CA LYS A 11 7.90 -1.55 -20.60
C LYS A 11 6.52 -2.02 -20.13
N LEU A 12 6.04 -1.45 -19.00
CA LEU A 12 4.74 -1.79 -18.44
C LEU A 12 3.65 -1.28 -19.37
N ASN A 13 2.83 -2.22 -19.87
CA ASN A 13 1.65 -1.94 -20.66
C ASN A 13 0.44 -2.51 -19.91
N LEU A 14 -0.70 -1.86 -20.04
CA LEU A 14 -1.97 -2.34 -19.50
C LEU A 14 -3.12 -1.91 -20.40
N SER A 15 -3.99 -2.86 -20.75
CA SER A 15 -5.24 -2.59 -21.43
C SER A 15 -6.41 -3.17 -20.65
N ILE A 16 -7.56 -2.51 -20.73
CA ILE A 16 -8.82 -2.93 -20.11
C ILE A 16 -9.86 -3.06 -21.22
N SER A 17 -10.42 -4.25 -21.41
CA SER A 17 -11.41 -4.53 -22.48
C SER A 17 -10.92 -4.10 -23.88
N GLY A 18 -9.62 -4.23 -24.16
CA GLY A 18 -8.98 -3.86 -25.43
C GLY A 18 -8.52 -2.40 -25.52
N ILE A 19 -8.94 -1.54 -24.61
CA ILE A 19 -8.52 -0.13 -24.59
C ILE A 19 -7.17 -0.03 -23.86
N SER A 20 -6.15 0.56 -24.54
CA SER A 20 -4.84 0.79 -23.95
C SER A 20 -4.90 1.92 -22.91
N ILE A 21 -4.45 1.63 -21.69
CA ILE A 21 -4.42 2.60 -20.58
C ILE A 21 -2.98 2.98 -20.22
N LEU A 22 -2.07 2.01 -20.20
CA LEU A 22 -0.65 2.25 -19.99
C LEU A 22 0.12 1.77 -21.22
N ASN A 23 1.02 2.62 -21.71
CA ASN A 23 1.83 2.32 -22.88
C ASN A 23 3.32 2.53 -22.57
N ASN A 24 4.08 1.43 -22.56
CA ASN A 24 5.54 1.39 -22.45
C ASN A 24 6.13 2.17 -21.25
N ILE A 25 5.46 2.13 -20.09
CA ILE A 25 5.90 2.85 -18.88
C ILE A 25 7.15 2.17 -18.31
N SER A 26 8.21 2.96 -18.15
CA SER A 26 9.48 2.47 -17.60
C SER A 26 10.08 3.49 -16.66
N PHE A 27 10.48 3.06 -15.44
CA PHE A 27 11.17 3.90 -14.48
C PHE A 27 11.90 3.05 -13.42
N LYS A 28 12.70 3.73 -12.61
CA LYS A 28 13.45 3.11 -11.51
C LYS A 28 13.29 3.98 -10.26
N LEU A 29 13.23 3.33 -9.10
CA LEU A 29 13.23 3.96 -7.79
C LEU A 29 14.38 3.38 -6.98
N LYS A 30 15.23 4.22 -6.42
CA LYS A 30 16.32 3.83 -5.52
C LYS A 30 15.83 3.82 -4.08
N LYS A 31 16.61 3.20 -3.21
CA LYS A 31 16.35 3.27 -1.76
C LYS A 31 16.50 4.72 -1.27
N ASN A 32 15.57 5.16 -0.41
CA ASN A 32 15.50 6.52 0.14
C ASN A 32 15.34 7.60 -0.96
N GLU A 33 14.59 7.31 -1.99
CA GLU A 33 14.24 8.23 -3.08
C GLU A 33 12.72 8.46 -3.09
N ILE A 34 12.30 9.66 -3.44
CA ILE A 34 10.90 10.01 -3.70
C ILE A 34 10.76 10.21 -5.20
N LEU A 35 9.80 9.49 -5.79
CA LEU A 35 9.45 9.60 -7.20
C LEU A 35 8.02 10.13 -7.33
N GLY A 36 7.85 11.30 -7.93
CA GLY A 36 6.54 11.88 -8.23
C GLY A 36 6.05 11.54 -9.63
N PHE A 37 4.78 11.15 -9.75
CA PHE A 37 4.07 11.03 -11.02
C PHE A 37 3.19 12.26 -11.22
N VAL A 38 3.44 13.01 -12.28
CA VAL A 38 2.68 14.22 -12.63
C VAL A 38 1.95 13.99 -13.95
N GLY A 39 0.76 14.54 -14.08
CA GLY A 39 -0.07 14.44 -15.28
C GLY A 39 -1.54 14.72 -14.96
N GLU A 40 -2.35 14.89 -15.98
CA GLU A 40 -3.79 15.17 -15.89
C GLU A 40 -4.59 14.01 -15.26
N SER A 41 -5.83 14.28 -14.86
CA SER A 41 -6.75 13.22 -14.45
C SER A 41 -6.94 12.23 -15.61
N GLY A 42 -6.97 10.92 -15.30
CA GLY A 42 -7.08 9.89 -16.33
C GLY A 42 -5.76 9.48 -17.01
N SER A 43 -4.63 10.15 -16.77
CA SER A 43 -3.34 9.82 -17.40
C SER A 43 -2.69 8.49 -16.96
N GLY A 44 -3.37 7.69 -16.13
CA GLY A 44 -2.89 6.36 -15.74
C GLY A 44 -2.01 6.33 -14.49
N LYS A 45 -1.83 7.43 -13.74
CA LYS A 45 -0.98 7.48 -12.53
C LYS A 45 -1.36 6.41 -11.49
N SER A 46 -2.61 6.42 -11.05
CA SER A 46 -3.13 5.44 -10.07
C SER A 46 -3.12 4.02 -10.62
N ILE A 47 -3.41 3.85 -11.92
CA ILE A 47 -3.37 2.55 -12.57
C ILE A 47 -1.95 2.00 -12.61
N THR A 48 -0.94 2.86 -12.84
CA THR A 48 0.48 2.47 -12.75
C THR A 48 0.81 1.96 -11.35
N ALA A 49 0.43 2.70 -10.30
CA ALA A 49 0.64 2.31 -8.91
C ALA A 49 -0.02 0.94 -8.60
N PHE A 50 -1.29 0.77 -8.96
CA PHE A 50 -2.02 -0.50 -8.74
C PHE A 50 -1.45 -1.66 -9.55
N SER A 51 -0.91 -1.38 -10.75
CA SER A 51 -0.25 -2.40 -11.58
C SER A 51 1.03 -2.92 -10.93
N ILE A 52 1.80 -2.06 -10.24
CA ILE A 52 3.04 -2.46 -9.55
C ILE A 52 2.74 -3.48 -8.46
N ILE A 53 1.69 -3.25 -7.67
CA ILE A 53 1.30 -4.14 -6.57
C ILE A 53 0.29 -5.22 -6.99
N ASN A 54 0.04 -5.36 -8.30
CA ASN A 54 -0.84 -6.37 -8.89
C ASN A 54 -2.24 -6.41 -8.24
N LEU A 55 -2.87 -5.25 -8.04
CA LEU A 55 -4.23 -5.16 -7.47
C LEU A 55 -5.34 -5.49 -8.47
N PHE A 56 -5.01 -5.56 -9.75
CA PHE A 56 -5.99 -5.90 -10.78
C PHE A 56 -6.11 -7.42 -10.94
N ASN A 57 -7.30 -7.94 -10.73
CA ASN A 57 -7.60 -9.36 -10.89
C ASN A 57 -8.88 -9.54 -11.71
N SER A 58 -8.84 -9.17 -12.99
CA SER A 58 -9.96 -9.31 -13.91
C SER A 58 -9.48 -9.89 -15.25
N LYS A 59 -10.27 -10.82 -15.82
CA LYS A 59 -10.01 -11.38 -17.15
C LYS A 59 -10.02 -10.34 -18.29
N LYS A 60 -10.66 -9.17 -18.03
CA LYS A 60 -10.70 -8.05 -18.99
C LYS A 60 -9.41 -7.25 -19.03
N ILE A 61 -8.49 -7.48 -18.09
CA ILE A 61 -7.22 -6.73 -17.97
C ILE A 61 -6.10 -7.57 -18.54
N LYS A 62 -5.44 -7.02 -19.58
CA LYS A 62 -4.21 -7.59 -20.14
C LYS A 62 -3.05 -6.69 -19.70
N LYS A 63 -2.03 -7.29 -19.08
CA LYS A 63 -0.83 -6.61 -18.60
C LYS A 63 0.41 -7.27 -19.18
N SER A 64 1.38 -6.47 -19.61
CA SER A 64 2.70 -6.93 -20.04
C SER A 64 3.80 -6.02 -19.53
N GLY A 65 5.05 -6.42 -19.73
CA GLY A 65 6.22 -5.74 -19.14
C GLY A 65 6.66 -6.41 -17.85
N HIS A 66 7.64 -5.81 -17.16
CA HIS A 66 8.28 -6.43 -16.02
C HIS A 66 8.39 -5.47 -14.84
N VAL A 67 8.13 -5.98 -13.64
CA VAL A 67 8.31 -5.27 -12.37
C VAL A 67 9.29 -6.04 -11.50
N PHE A 68 10.40 -5.40 -11.12
CA PHE A 68 11.38 -5.97 -10.22
C PHE A 68 11.39 -5.17 -8.91
N PHE A 69 11.31 -5.87 -7.80
CA PHE A 69 11.41 -5.32 -6.47
C PHE A 69 12.60 -5.96 -5.75
N ASN A 70 13.50 -5.15 -5.25
CA ASN A 70 14.74 -5.60 -4.59
C ASN A 70 15.49 -6.67 -5.39
N GLY A 71 15.60 -6.47 -6.72
CA GLY A 71 16.25 -7.37 -7.68
C GLY A 71 15.44 -8.59 -8.09
N LYS A 72 14.31 -8.89 -7.44
CA LYS A 72 13.45 -10.04 -7.76
C LYS A 72 12.29 -9.62 -8.63
N ARG A 73 11.95 -10.40 -9.64
CA ARG A 73 10.80 -10.19 -10.49
C ARG A 73 9.52 -10.51 -9.72
N ILE A 74 8.59 -9.55 -9.64
CA ILE A 74 7.34 -9.69 -8.88
C ILE A 74 6.08 -9.77 -9.75
N ASP A 75 6.12 -9.31 -11.01
CA ASP A 75 4.96 -9.35 -11.92
C ASP A 75 4.49 -10.76 -12.27
N SER A 76 5.36 -11.77 -12.13
CA SER A 76 5.06 -13.18 -12.39
C SER A 76 4.68 -13.98 -11.14
N LEU A 77 4.61 -13.35 -9.96
CA LEU A 77 4.25 -14.03 -8.72
C LEU A 77 2.77 -14.45 -8.73
N LYS A 78 2.49 -15.61 -8.14
CA LYS A 78 1.13 -16.04 -7.83
C LYS A 78 0.52 -15.13 -6.75
N ASN A 79 -0.82 -15.01 -6.72
CA ASN A 79 -1.51 -14.13 -5.78
C ASN A 79 -1.10 -14.37 -4.31
N LYS A 80 -0.97 -15.63 -3.87
CA LYS A 80 -0.54 -15.98 -2.50
C LYS A 80 0.86 -15.44 -2.14
N ASP A 81 1.79 -15.42 -3.10
CA ASP A 81 3.13 -14.88 -2.86
C ASP A 81 3.14 -13.37 -2.91
N PHE A 82 2.28 -12.78 -3.75
CA PHE A 82 2.09 -11.33 -3.78
C PHE A 82 1.46 -10.79 -2.50
N GLU A 83 0.56 -11.53 -1.86
CA GLU A 83 -0.03 -11.18 -0.55
C GLU A 83 1.03 -11.01 0.55
N LYS A 84 2.13 -11.75 0.47
CA LYS A 84 3.25 -11.62 1.41
C LYS A 84 4.01 -10.30 1.23
N ILE A 85 3.94 -9.69 0.05
CA ILE A 85 4.62 -8.43 -0.28
C ILE A 85 3.71 -7.23 0.01
N ARG A 86 2.41 -7.34 -0.32
CA ARG A 86 1.44 -6.28 -0.08
C ARG A 86 1.23 -6.05 1.42
N GLY A 87 1.33 -4.79 1.84
CA GLY A 87 1.16 -4.36 3.24
C GLY A 87 2.39 -4.57 4.11
N SER A 88 3.31 -5.49 3.74
CA SER A 88 4.55 -5.71 4.49
C SER A 88 5.77 -5.02 3.85
N GLU A 89 6.01 -5.27 2.57
CA GLU A 89 7.18 -4.76 1.83
C GLU A 89 6.84 -3.55 0.95
N ILE A 90 5.67 -3.58 0.32
CA ILE A 90 5.11 -2.50 -0.49
C ILE A 90 3.71 -2.20 0.02
N SER A 91 3.47 -0.96 0.42
CA SER A 91 2.17 -0.50 0.90
C SER A 91 1.66 0.67 0.08
N ILE A 92 0.36 0.92 0.17
CA ILE A 92 -0.32 1.99 -0.54
C ILE A 92 -1.26 2.76 0.39
N ILE A 93 -1.33 4.08 0.20
CA ILE A 93 -2.35 4.94 0.80
C ILE A 93 -3.31 5.34 -0.31
N PHE A 94 -4.57 4.95 -0.18
CA PHE A 94 -5.60 5.28 -1.17
C PHE A 94 -6.00 6.75 -1.08
N GLN A 95 -6.45 7.30 -2.21
CA GLN A 95 -6.82 8.72 -2.34
C GLN A 95 -8.03 9.08 -1.46
N GLU A 96 -8.97 8.14 -1.24
CA GLU A 96 -10.17 8.34 -0.42
C GLU A 96 -10.09 7.49 0.86
N PRO A 97 -9.50 8.01 1.94
CA PRO A 97 -9.30 7.25 3.17
C PRO A 97 -10.60 6.87 3.87
N MET A 98 -11.65 7.67 3.73
CA MET A 98 -12.94 7.44 4.41
C MET A 98 -13.62 6.15 3.95
N ASN A 99 -13.46 5.76 2.68
CA ASN A 99 -14.04 4.55 2.11
C ASN A 99 -13.16 3.31 2.31
N SER A 100 -11.98 3.45 2.92
CA SER A 100 -10.99 2.39 3.02
C SER A 100 -10.98 1.68 4.37
N LEU A 101 -11.56 2.30 5.41
CA LEU A 101 -11.73 1.68 6.72
C LEU A 101 -13.03 0.87 6.77
N ASN A 102 -12.97 -0.33 7.36
CA ASN A 102 -14.17 -1.13 7.60
C ASN A 102 -15.04 -0.44 8.67
N PRO A 103 -16.27 0.03 8.34
CA PRO A 103 -17.12 0.77 9.27
C PRO A 103 -17.62 -0.07 10.45
N SER A 104 -17.67 -1.40 10.31
CA SER A 104 -18.15 -2.33 11.33
C SER A 104 -17.05 -2.85 12.26
N MET A 105 -15.80 -2.38 12.09
CA MET A 105 -14.65 -2.83 12.87
C MET A 105 -13.96 -1.66 13.58
N LYS A 106 -13.60 -1.84 14.85
CA LYS A 106 -12.83 -0.84 15.61
C LYS A 106 -11.50 -0.52 14.94
N CYS A 107 -11.12 0.74 14.93
CA CYS A 107 -9.95 1.24 14.21
C CYS A 107 -8.64 0.57 14.64
N GLY A 108 -8.43 0.40 15.95
CA GLY A 108 -7.25 -0.30 16.46
C GLY A 108 -7.18 -1.77 16.02
N ARG A 109 -8.35 -2.43 15.90
CA ARG A 109 -8.44 -3.83 15.47
C ARG A 109 -8.00 -4.00 14.02
N GLN A 110 -8.36 -3.05 13.13
CA GLN A 110 -7.96 -3.09 11.72
C GLN A 110 -6.45 -3.01 11.56
N VAL A 111 -5.78 -2.14 12.33
CA VAL A 111 -4.31 -2.04 12.32
C VAL A 111 -3.67 -3.28 12.95
N LEU A 112 -4.25 -3.79 14.04
CA LEU A 112 -3.77 -5.00 14.73
C LEU A 112 -3.74 -6.20 13.80
N GLU A 113 -4.80 -6.43 13.03
CA GLU A 113 -4.89 -7.56 12.10
C GLU A 113 -3.79 -7.55 11.05
N ILE A 114 -3.46 -6.38 10.51
CA ILE A 114 -2.38 -6.24 9.53
C ILE A 114 -1.02 -6.58 10.16
N ILE A 115 -0.77 -6.10 11.37
CA ILE A 115 0.47 -6.41 12.10
C ILE A 115 0.55 -7.92 12.35
N LEU A 116 -0.50 -8.54 12.87
CA LEU A 116 -0.52 -9.98 13.15
C LEU A 116 -0.40 -10.83 11.90
N LYS A 117 -0.97 -10.38 10.78
CA LYS A 117 -0.88 -11.09 9.49
C LYS A 117 0.56 -11.12 8.94
N HIS A 118 1.32 -10.06 9.14
CA HIS A 118 2.61 -9.87 8.50
C HIS A 118 3.82 -9.95 9.45
N THR A 119 3.58 -10.16 10.75
CA THR A 119 4.66 -10.26 11.75
C THR A 119 4.43 -11.45 12.67
N VAL A 120 5.49 -11.84 13.38
CA VAL A 120 5.44 -12.89 14.41
C VAL A 120 5.19 -12.34 15.82
N LEU A 121 4.64 -11.13 15.92
CA LEU A 121 4.38 -10.50 17.22
C LEU A 121 3.22 -11.18 17.94
N THR A 122 3.33 -11.30 19.27
CA THR A 122 2.20 -11.69 20.11
C THR A 122 1.13 -10.60 20.11
N ASN A 123 -0.12 -10.95 20.43
CA ASN A 123 -1.24 -9.99 20.51
C ASN A 123 -0.92 -8.77 21.37
N LEU A 124 -0.27 -8.97 22.54
CA LEU A 124 0.11 -7.89 23.43
C LEU A 124 1.13 -6.93 22.80
N LYS A 125 2.19 -7.47 22.18
CA LYS A 125 3.21 -6.68 21.48
C LYS A 125 2.63 -5.97 20.27
N ALA A 126 1.77 -6.63 19.50
CA ALA A 126 1.11 -6.04 18.35
C ALA A 126 0.17 -4.90 18.76
N LYS A 127 -0.63 -5.05 19.85
CA LYS A 127 -1.45 -3.97 20.39
C LYS A 127 -0.61 -2.76 20.82
N LYS A 128 0.51 -2.98 21.52
CA LYS A 128 1.44 -1.90 21.87
C LYS A 128 1.94 -1.19 20.60
N ARG A 129 2.32 -1.95 19.56
CA ARG A 129 2.75 -1.38 18.26
C ARG A 129 1.66 -0.53 17.63
N VAL A 130 0.37 -0.92 17.71
CA VAL A 130 -0.76 -0.09 17.21
C VAL A 130 -0.80 1.24 17.93
N LEU A 131 -0.70 1.25 19.27
CA LEU A 131 -0.73 2.49 20.05
C LEU A 131 0.46 3.41 19.74
N ASP A 132 1.65 2.82 19.54
CA ASP A 132 2.85 3.57 19.14
C ASP A 132 2.68 4.18 17.74
N LEU A 133 2.07 3.44 16.80
CA LEU A 133 1.72 3.97 15.47
C LEU A 133 0.73 5.11 15.55
N PHE A 134 -0.31 5.01 16.39
CA PHE A 134 -1.29 6.08 16.57
C PHE A 134 -0.65 7.36 17.13
N LYS A 135 0.31 7.22 18.07
CA LYS A 135 1.14 8.36 18.52
C LYS A 135 1.97 8.94 17.39
N MET A 136 2.63 8.09 16.61
CA MET A 136 3.47 8.52 15.46
C MET A 136 2.70 9.33 14.44
N VAL A 137 1.47 8.91 14.12
CA VAL A 137 0.59 9.66 13.19
C VAL A 137 -0.20 10.78 13.87
N LYS A 138 0.21 11.20 15.08
CA LYS A 138 -0.36 12.34 15.80
C LYS A 138 -1.87 12.20 16.10
N LEU A 139 -2.32 11.01 16.45
CA LEU A 139 -3.66 10.79 17.00
C LEU A 139 -3.64 11.09 18.50
N ASN A 140 -4.52 11.99 18.95
CA ASN A 140 -4.72 12.26 20.37
C ASN A 140 -5.44 11.07 21.02
N SER A 141 -5.07 10.74 22.26
CA SER A 141 -5.66 9.65 23.05
C SER A 141 -5.71 8.31 22.27
N PRO A 142 -4.55 7.71 21.94
CA PRO A 142 -4.46 6.50 21.13
C PRO A 142 -5.31 5.33 21.64
N GLU A 143 -5.40 5.16 22.96
CA GLU A 143 -6.18 4.12 23.61
C GLU A 143 -7.69 4.28 23.36
N THR A 144 -8.17 5.52 23.38
CA THR A 144 -9.57 5.85 23.06
C THR A 144 -9.84 5.60 21.58
N VAL A 145 -8.96 6.11 20.70
CA VAL A 145 -9.08 5.91 19.23
C VAL A 145 -9.01 4.44 18.84
N TYR A 146 -8.20 3.64 19.55
CA TYR A 146 -8.12 2.20 19.33
C TYR A 146 -9.49 1.51 19.44
N ASN A 147 -10.34 1.96 20.37
CA ASN A 147 -11.63 1.36 20.65
C ASN A 147 -12.80 1.96 19.85
N LYS A 148 -12.59 3.06 19.14
CA LYS A 148 -13.59 3.73 18.31
C LYS A 148 -13.77 3.05 16.97
N TYR A 149 -14.98 3.19 16.42
CA TYR A 149 -15.29 2.86 15.03
C TYR A 149 -14.98 4.05 14.11
N PRO A 150 -14.80 3.84 12.79
CA PRO A 150 -14.51 4.91 11.84
C PRO A 150 -15.52 6.08 11.89
N HIS A 151 -16.80 5.79 11.98
CA HIS A 151 -17.85 6.81 12.01
C HIS A 151 -17.84 7.71 13.26
N GLU A 152 -17.12 7.33 14.33
CA GLU A 152 -16.94 8.11 15.54
C GLU A 152 -15.74 9.06 15.48
N LEU A 153 -15.06 9.12 14.32
CA LEU A 153 -13.82 9.86 14.13
C LEU A 153 -13.97 10.91 13.03
N SER A 154 -13.26 12.02 13.16
CA SER A 154 -13.17 13.00 12.06
C SER A 154 -12.44 12.42 10.85
N GLY A 155 -12.69 12.97 9.65
CA GLY A 155 -12.01 12.54 8.42
C GLY A 155 -10.48 12.61 8.53
N GLY A 156 -9.94 13.63 9.19
CA GLY A 156 -8.50 13.73 9.44
C GLY A 156 -7.96 12.65 10.38
N GLN A 157 -8.74 12.21 11.36
CA GLN A 157 -8.36 11.08 12.22
C GLN A 157 -8.40 9.75 11.44
N GLN A 158 -9.41 9.54 10.61
CA GLN A 158 -9.51 8.37 9.73
C GLN A 158 -8.32 8.32 8.76
N GLN A 159 -7.96 9.45 8.16
CA GLN A 159 -6.78 9.56 7.29
C GLN A 159 -5.48 9.18 8.01
N ARG A 160 -5.29 9.65 9.25
CA ARG A 160 -4.12 9.29 10.07
C ARG A 160 -4.08 7.80 10.39
N ILE A 161 -5.24 7.16 10.63
CA ILE A 161 -5.33 5.71 10.84
C ILE A 161 -4.93 4.98 9.56
N MET A 162 -5.39 5.42 8.39
CA MET A 162 -4.99 4.85 7.11
C MET A 162 -3.49 4.95 6.86
N ILE A 163 -2.88 6.08 7.19
CA ILE A 163 -1.42 6.23 7.17
C ILE A 163 -0.78 5.23 8.15
N GLY A 164 -1.29 5.11 9.37
CA GLY A 164 -0.84 4.13 10.35
C GLY A 164 -0.90 2.69 9.84
N ILE A 165 -1.99 2.31 9.18
CA ILE A 165 -2.16 1.02 8.50
C ILE A 165 -1.06 0.83 7.45
N ALA A 166 -0.86 1.82 6.59
CA ALA A 166 0.09 1.73 5.48
C ALA A 166 1.55 1.56 5.95
N ILE A 167 1.92 2.15 7.09
CA ILE A 167 3.28 2.06 7.65
C ILE A 167 3.44 1.00 8.75
N ALA A 168 2.38 0.26 9.10
CA ALA A 168 2.36 -0.66 10.25
C ALA A 168 3.49 -1.69 10.24
N CYS A 169 3.83 -2.21 9.07
CA CYS A 169 4.84 -3.24 8.87
C CYS A 169 6.20 -2.67 8.39
N ASN A 170 6.42 -1.35 8.46
CA ASN A 170 7.64 -0.68 7.98
C ASN A 170 7.96 -1.03 6.51
N PRO A 171 7.07 -0.75 5.56
CA PRO A 171 7.27 -1.11 4.16
C PRO A 171 8.50 -0.41 3.59
N LYS A 172 9.16 -1.06 2.62
CA LYS A 172 10.30 -0.50 1.88
C LYS A 172 9.86 0.49 0.81
N ILE A 173 8.63 0.34 0.31
CA ILE A 173 7.99 1.27 -0.63
C ILE A 173 6.62 1.64 -0.08
N LEU A 174 6.34 2.93 -0.07
CA LEU A 174 5.03 3.50 0.20
C LEU A 174 4.57 4.24 -1.07
N ILE A 175 3.38 3.93 -1.55
CA ILE A 175 2.73 4.53 -2.72
C ILE A 175 1.56 5.38 -2.25
#